data_84cccaf8d99787baff0503a3728cf2b2
#
_entry.id   84cccaf8d99787baff0503a3728cf2b2
#
_cell.length_a   1.000
_cell.length_b   1.000
_cell.length_c   1.000
_cell.angle_alpha   90.00
_cell.angle_beta   90.00
_cell.angle_gamma   90.00
#
_symmetry.space_group_name_H-M   'P 1'
#
loop_
_entity.id
_entity.type
_entity.pdbx_description
1 polymer ?
#
loop_
_entity_poly.entity_id
_entity_poly.type
_entity_poly.pdbx_seq_one_letter_code
_entity_poly.pdbx_strand_id
1 'polypeptide(L)'
;MKRIWVACVLVAFVGLGSPFTAEAGNDSTVAHWRFSKSEVKSGSLDGGKLILKDRSGKGNELVLVNDGTDGLLNWSKDDIARKFIVGSLDFHNRKSLKGGQYFQTGKDAPLNGEAFLKGYTIEAVIKLPDPFTRDEYSGMGILGRKGSELTITHFKQVQWTGTPANGKKSRVFGSFALPGKKDWYHIAVVNDGKKTRVFINGAEDFRQNASTVTGLLAPNKGVWTVGKGSGKGSLFAGSIQEIRISDQALPKGKWLIPEPRKNNLRSGMSSKGHLLGNKENYNFLFVPDPQKTVRYMPALFHQQVKWISTMQEKLNIAMTAFLGDMVDQSDSAMQWEHSSLSLSVLDRRRVPYITLAGNHDYGLGNPYLYYYGPKRYTDKPYYKGTSPSKFSSYSITEAGSYEYLFLSVDMGHLKKDLPWAKKVLKEHPGIPTILLSHEILTSDGTFPVDTNRGNRLWEGLVDGNDQVFMTVNGHHQGTVHRIKENRFGHPVIQVLVDYQSSYNGGNGWMRLAEFDEKHDKIRFKTYSPWADSISEKERSYFDAPYLTGDEHQFTVPFRFKERFNF
;
A
#
# COMPACT_ATOMS: atom_id res chain seq x y z
N MET A 1 35.04 -40.25 -55.90
CA MET A 1 34.95 -38.92 -55.22
C MET A 1 34.28 -37.94 -56.16
N LYS A 2 32.96 -37.74 -56.02
CA LYS A 2 32.20 -36.78 -56.86
C LYS A 2 31.91 -35.54 -56.02
N ARG A 3 32.40 -34.40 -56.45
CA ARG A 3 32.09 -33.08 -55.86
C ARG A 3 30.75 -32.62 -56.45
N ILE A 4 29.82 -32.32 -55.55
CA ILE A 4 28.53 -31.68 -55.91
C ILE A 4 28.67 -30.20 -55.60
N TRP A 5 28.45 -29.37 -56.63
CA TRP A 5 28.33 -27.93 -56.53
C TRP A 5 26.90 -27.59 -56.19
N VAL A 6 26.70 -26.81 -55.13
CA VAL A 6 25.41 -26.20 -54.82
C VAL A 6 25.44 -24.73 -55.27
N ALA A 7 24.58 -24.40 -56.23
CA ALA A 7 24.41 -23.06 -56.70
C ALA A 7 23.50 -22.26 -55.75
N CYS A 8 24.00 -21.14 -55.22
CA CYS A 8 23.18 -20.19 -54.49
C CYS A 8 22.38 -19.34 -55.49
N VAL A 9 21.05 -19.43 -55.44
CA VAL A 9 20.15 -18.52 -56.12
C VAL A 9 19.85 -17.35 -55.17
N LEU A 10 20.32 -16.16 -55.51
CA LEU A 10 19.91 -14.91 -54.84
C LEU A 10 18.51 -14.52 -55.34
N VAL A 11 17.52 -14.62 -54.46
CA VAL A 11 16.19 -14.04 -54.73
C VAL A 11 16.16 -12.65 -54.10
N ALA A 12 16.14 -11.63 -54.94
CA ALA A 12 15.88 -10.26 -54.52
C ALA A 12 14.40 -10.09 -54.13
N PHE A 13 14.14 -9.90 -52.84
CA PHE A 13 12.81 -9.48 -52.36
C PHE A 13 12.67 -7.97 -52.59
N VAL A 14 11.87 -7.60 -53.57
CA VAL A 14 11.32 -6.25 -53.71
C VAL A 14 10.30 -6.05 -52.58
N GLY A 15 10.60 -5.16 -51.66
CA GLY A 15 9.71 -4.80 -50.56
C GLY A 15 8.48 -4.06 -51.07
N LEU A 16 7.37 -4.74 -51.19
CA LEU A 16 6.06 -4.11 -51.22
C LEU A 16 5.68 -3.79 -49.78
N GLY A 17 5.60 -2.51 -49.45
CA GLY A 17 5.11 -2.02 -48.15
C GLY A 17 3.71 -2.56 -47.89
N SER A 18 3.58 -3.44 -46.91
CA SER A 18 2.29 -3.85 -46.42
C SER A 18 1.59 -2.65 -45.78
N PRO A 19 0.30 -2.42 -46.10
CA PRO A 19 -0.46 -1.38 -45.45
C PRO A 19 -0.53 -1.70 -43.95
N PHE A 20 -0.37 -0.68 -43.12
CA PHE A 20 -0.60 -0.73 -41.70
C PHE A 20 -1.95 -1.43 -41.41
N THR A 21 -1.91 -2.68 -40.96
CA THR A 21 -3.08 -3.30 -40.39
C THR A 21 -3.37 -2.57 -39.10
N ALA A 22 -4.48 -1.82 -39.08
CA ALA A 22 -5.10 -1.38 -37.85
C ALA A 22 -5.17 -2.60 -36.92
N GLU A 23 -4.72 -2.47 -35.67
CA GLU A 23 -4.95 -3.49 -34.65
C GLU A 23 -6.43 -3.88 -34.76
N ALA A 24 -6.72 -5.11 -35.18
CA ALA A 24 -8.08 -5.62 -35.23
C ALA A 24 -8.65 -5.49 -33.83
N GLY A 25 -9.62 -4.58 -33.66
CA GLY A 25 -10.26 -4.32 -32.39
C GLY A 25 -10.78 -5.66 -31.85
N ASN A 26 -10.46 -5.97 -30.61
CA ASN A 26 -11.03 -7.14 -29.95
C ASN A 26 -12.56 -6.98 -30.06
N ASP A 27 -13.30 -7.89 -30.68
CA ASP A 27 -14.76 -7.81 -30.94
C ASP A 27 -15.58 -7.46 -29.68
N SER A 28 -15.01 -7.76 -28.50
CA SER A 28 -15.60 -7.48 -27.19
C SER A 28 -15.35 -6.04 -26.67
N THR A 29 -14.53 -5.22 -27.31
CA THR A 29 -14.32 -3.83 -26.88
C THR A 29 -15.53 -2.98 -27.27
N VAL A 30 -16.20 -2.39 -26.28
CA VAL A 30 -17.39 -1.55 -26.50
C VAL A 30 -17.08 -0.07 -26.43
N ALA A 31 -16.01 0.34 -25.75
CA ALA A 31 -15.50 1.70 -25.77
C ALA A 31 -14.00 1.71 -25.51
N HIS A 32 -13.26 2.64 -26.17
CA HIS A 32 -11.83 2.74 -26.00
C HIS A 32 -11.36 4.17 -26.26
N TRP A 33 -10.83 4.83 -25.23
CA TRP A 33 -10.38 6.22 -25.30
C TRP A 33 -8.90 6.34 -24.93
N ARG A 34 -8.15 7.05 -25.76
CA ARG A 34 -6.78 7.46 -25.48
C ARG A 34 -6.74 8.97 -25.26
N PHE A 35 -6.07 9.40 -24.22
CA PHE A 35 -6.01 10.81 -23.84
C PHE A 35 -4.73 11.43 -24.37
N SER A 36 -4.68 11.63 -25.69
CA SER A 36 -3.58 12.30 -26.39
C SER A 36 -4.10 13.25 -27.48
N LYS A 37 -3.28 14.24 -27.87
CA LYS A 37 -3.66 15.22 -28.90
C LYS A 37 -4.06 14.58 -30.24
N SER A 38 -3.43 13.45 -30.60
CA SER A 38 -3.73 12.72 -31.85
C SER A 38 -5.13 12.09 -31.88
N GLU A 39 -5.77 11.93 -30.73
CA GLU A 39 -7.09 11.34 -30.58
C GLU A 39 -8.22 12.38 -30.53
N VAL A 40 -7.89 13.66 -30.68
CA VAL A 40 -8.89 14.72 -30.79
C VAL A 40 -9.64 14.56 -32.11
N LYS A 41 -10.97 14.42 -32.02
CA LYS A 41 -11.88 14.37 -33.18
C LYS A 41 -12.22 15.76 -33.66
N SER A 42 -12.48 16.68 -32.71
CA SER A 42 -12.77 18.10 -32.97
C SER A 42 -12.61 18.94 -31.72
N GLY A 43 -12.41 20.24 -31.90
CA GLY A 43 -12.27 21.22 -30.83
C GLY A 43 -10.88 21.27 -30.19
N SER A 44 -10.77 22.02 -29.09
CA SER A 44 -9.54 22.17 -28.32
C SER A 44 -9.85 22.35 -26.83
N LEU A 45 -8.84 22.14 -25.96
CA LEU A 45 -8.97 22.39 -24.51
C LEU A 45 -9.26 23.88 -24.24
N ASP A 46 -8.54 24.77 -24.91
CA ASP A 46 -8.63 26.22 -24.72
C ASP A 46 -9.98 26.78 -25.20
N GLY A 47 -10.60 26.13 -26.18
CA GLY A 47 -11.90 26.52 -26.73
C GLY A 47 -13.09 25.99 -25.92
N GLY A 48 -12.87 25.29 -24.82
CA GLY A 48 -13.93 24.75 -23.94
C GLY A 48 -14.80 23.67 -24.57
N LYS A 49 -14.52 23.27 -25.80
CA LYS A 49 -15.24 22.22 -26.54
C LYS A 49 -14.23 21.26 -27.16
N LEU A 50 -14.16 20.06 -26.63
CA LEU A 50 -13.27 19.02 -27.11
C LEU A 50 -14.02 17.70 -27.23
N ILE A 51 -13.84 17.00 -28.34
CA ILE A 51 -14.36 15.65 -28.54
C ILE A 51 -13.18 14.71 -28.78
N LEU A 52 -13.09 13.66 -27.96
CA LEU A 52 -12.14 12.57 -28.14
C LEU A 52 -12.78 11.41 -28.89
N LYS A 53 -12.00 10.77 -29.76
CA LYS A 53 -12.44 9.62 -30.55
C LYS A 53 -12.69 8.40 -29.66
N ASP A 54 -13.74 7.65 -30.00
CA ASP A 54 -13.88 6.26 -29.57
C ASP A 54 -13.17 5.33 -30.56
N ARG A 55 -12.08 4.74 -30.12
CA ARG A 55 -11.26 3.81 -30.94
C ARG A 55 -11.92 2.43 -31.15
N SER A 56 -12.98 2.11 -30.40
CA SER A 56 -13.75 0.90 -30.65
C SER A 56 -14.56 0.98 -31.95
N GLY A 57 -14.78 2.19 -32.46
CA GLY A 57 -15.61 2.44 -33.64
C GLY A 57 -17.12 2.29 -33.37
N LYS A 58 -17.53 2.13 -32.12
CA LYS A 58 -18.94 1.91 -31.72
C LYS A 58 -19.71 3.19 -31.36
N GLY A 59 -19.11 4.38 -31.60
CA GLY A 59 -19.79 5.66 -31.47
C GLY A 59 -19.92 6.18 -30.03
N ASN A 60 -18.97 5.83 -29.18
CA ASN A 60 -18.93 6.26 -27.77
C ASN A 60 -17.92 7.39 -27.54
N GLU A 61 -17.91 8.42 -28.40
CA GLU A 61 -17.03 9.57 -28.26
C GLU A 61 -17.22 10.24 -26.90
N LEU A 62 -16.12 10.82 -26.38
CA LEU A 62 -16.13 11.61 -25.17
C LEU A 62 -16.17 13.10 -25.48
N VAL A 63 -17.08 13.81 -24.83
CA VAL A 63 -17.23 15.28 -24.93
C VAL A 63 -16.74 15.91 -23.63
N LEU A 64 -15.89 16.92 -23.73
CA LEU A 64 -15.44 17.73 -22.59
C LEU A 64 -16.62 18.47 -21.96
N VAL A 65 -16.69 18.46 -20.64
CA VAL A 65 -17.63 19.21 -19.81
C VAL A 65 -16.86 20.13 -18.88
N ASN A 66 -17.21 21.40 -18.92
CA ASN A 66 -16.74 22.43 -18.01
C ASN A 66 -17.86 22.70 -16.99
N ASP A 67 -17.60 22.39 -15.71
CA ASP A 67 -18.55 22.57 -14.62
C ASP A 67 -18.03 23.67 -13.68
N GLY A 68 -18.13 24.93 -14.16
CA GLY A 68 -17.85 26.14 -13.38
C GLY A 68 -16.37 26.57 -13.32
N THR A 69 -15.40 25.77 -13.77
CA THR A 69 -13.97 26.13 -13.77
C THR A 69 -13.29 25.58 -15.02
N ASP A 70 -12.60 26.44 -15.76
CA ASP A 70 -11.85 26.12 -16.96
C ASP A 70 -10.32 26.03 -16.69
N GLY A 71 -9.55 25.58 -17.68
CA GLY A 71 -8.09 25.58 -17.63
C GLY A 71 -7.48 24.53 -16.68
N LEU A 72 -8.26 23.52 -16.30
CA LEU A 72 -7.82 22.48 -15.38
C LEU A 72 -7.25 21.23 -16.10
N LEU A 73 -7.20 21.24 -17.43
CA LEU A 73 -6.70 20.12 -18.22
C LEU A 73 -5.49 20.53 -19.06
N ASN A 74 -4.42 19.71 -19.02
CA ASN A 74 -3.24 19.94 -19.82
C ASN A 74 -2.78 18.65 -20.50
N TRP A 75 -2.39 18.77 -21.78
CA TRP A 75 -1.74 17.66 -22.47
C TRP A 75 -0.34 17.44 -21.91
N SER A 76 -0.03 16.19 -21.57
CA SER A 76 1.26 15.78 -21.05
C SER A 76 1.98 14.83 -22.02
N LYS A 77 3.32 14.88 -22.01
CA LYS A 77 4.17 13.90 -22.69
C LYS A 77 4.50 12.71 -21.78
N ASP A 78 4.11 12.78 -20.53
CA ASP A 78 4.32 11.68 -19.56
C ASP A 78 3.33 10.54 -19.85
N ASP A 79 3.84 9.34 -19.96
CA ASP A 79 3.08 8.13 -20.28
C ASP A 79 3.76 6.86 -19.75
N ILE A 80 3.07 5.74 -19.84
CA ILE A 80 3.59 4.43 -19.42
C ILE A 80 4.55 3.80 -20.47
N ALA A 81 5.08 4.55 -21.41
CA ALA A 81 6.01 4.08 -22.42
C ALA A 81 5.55 2.80 -23.15
N ARG A 82 4.44 2.89 -23.90
CA ARG A 82 3.98 1.81 -24.78
C ARG A 82 4.27 2.16 -26.24
N LYS A 83 4.65 1.14 -27.05
CA LYS A 83 4.76 1.33 -28.50
C LYS A 83 3.49 2.01 -29.04
N PHE A 84 3.65 3.13 -29.76
CA PHE A 84 2.57 3.87 -30.46
C PHE A 84 1.58 4.68 -29.60
N ILE A 85 1.77 4.79 -28.30
CA ILE A 85 0.99 5.70 -27.46
C ILE A 85 1.94 6.76 -26.93
N VAL A 86 1.65 8.01 -27.21
CA VAL A 86 2.47 9.14 -26.76
C VAL A 86 1.58 10.12 -26.00
N GLY A 87 1.86 10.25 -24.70
CA GLY A 87 1.29 11.25 -23.83
C GLY A 87 0.02 10.83 -23.10
N SER A 88 -0.47 11.74 -22.30
CA SER A 88 -1.62 11.64 -21.43
C SER A 88 -2.33 12.98 -21.30
N LEU A 89 -3.41 13.02 -20.54
CA LEU A 89 -4.08 14.24 -20.12
C LEU A 89 -4.00 14.38 -18.61
N ASP A 90 -3.45 15.51 -18.16
CA ASP A 90 -3.38 15.87 -16.74
C ASP A 90 -4.65 16.62 -16.32
N PHE A 91 -5.22 16.17 -15.23
CA PHE A 91 -6.39 16.75 -14.57
C PHE A 91 -5.93 17.45 -13.29
N HIS A 92 -6.16 18.75 -13.21
CA HIS A 92 -5.82 19.59 -12.06
C HIS A 92 -7.05 19.94 -11.21
N ASN A 93 -8.08 19.11 -11.27
CA ASN A 93 -9.25 19.28 -10.41
C ASN A 93 -8.86 19.21 -8.93
N ARG A 94 -9.54 20.01 -8.10
CA ARG A 94 -9.33 20.03 -6.64
C ARG A 94 -10.67 20.18 -5.93
N LYS A 95 -10.78 19.56 -4.76
CA LYS A 95 -11.97 19.69 -3.91
C LYS A 95 -12.23 21.12 -3.45
N SER A 96 -11.17 21.92 -3.31
CA SER A 96 -11.24 23.34 -2.97
C SER A 96 -11.84 24.22 -4.07
N LEU A 97 -11.90 23.74 -5.32
CA LEU A 97 -12.49 24.47 -6.44
C LEU A 97 -14.01 24.27 -6.53
N LYS A 98 -14.71 25.34 -6.94
CA LYS A 98 -16.14 25.24 -7.28
C LYS A 98 -16.30 24.74 -8.71
N GLY A 99 -16.54 23.42 -8.87
CA GLY A 99 -16.64 22.77 -10.17
C GLY A 99 -15.31 22.18 -10.67
N GLY A 100 -15.24 21.90 -11.97
CA GLY A 100 -14.04 21.36 -12.62
C GLY A 100 -14.30 20.84 -14.02
N GLN A 101 -13.33 20.12 -14.57
CA GLN A 101 -13.37 19.60 -15.93
C GLN A 101 -13.34 18.06 -15.94
N TYR A 102 -14.17 17.48 -16.79
CA TYR A 102 -14.26 16.05 -17.00
C TYR A 102 -14.84 15.74 -18.39
N PHE A 103 -14.87 14.49 -18.79
CA PHE A 103 -15.48 14.06 -20.04
C PHE A 103 -16.74 13.23 -19.79
N GLN A 104 -17.63 13.21 -20.77
CA GLN A 104 -18.79 12.32 -20.76
C GLN A 104 -19.10 11.80 -22.17
N THR A 105 -19.73 10.64 -22.26
CA THR A 105 -20.31 10.13 -23.51
C THR A 105 -21.47 11.00 -23.98
N GLY A 106 -21.73 11.01 -25.29
CA GLY A 106 -22.95 11.61 -25.83
C GLY A 106 -24.20 10.99 -25.20
N LYS A 107 -25.34 11.73 -25.19
CA LYS A 107 -26.60 11.22 -24.59
C LYS A 107 -27.08 9.94 -25.24
N ASP A 108 -26.86 9.79 -26.56
CA ASP A 108 -27.31 8.67 -27.37
C ASP A 108 -26.20 7.63 -27.62
N ALA A 109 -25.09 7.72 -26.89
CA ALA A 109 -23.98 6.76 -27.03
C ALA A 109 -24.44 5.34 -26.65
N PRO A 110 -24.16 4.32 -27.50
CA PRO A 110 -24.59 2.94 -27.27
C PRO A 110 -24.17 2.38 -25.91
N LEU A 111 -22.97 2.73 -25.42
CA LEU A 111 -22.46 2.33 -24.12
C LEU A 111 -23.38 2.70 -22.95
N ASN A 112 -24.17 3.76 -23.07
CA ASN A 112 -25.06 4.22 -22.00
C ASN A 112 -26.14 3.18 -21.66
N GLY A 113 -26.58 2.41 -22.65
CA GLY A 113 -27.57 1.35 -22.50
C GLY A 113 -27.01 -0.02 -22.19
N GLU A 114 -25.67 -0.19 -22.17
CA GLU A 114 -25.03 -1.49 -22.01
C GLU A 114 -25.16 -2.00 -20.57
N ALA A 115 -25.70 -3.21 -20.41
CA ALA A 115 -25.94 -3.85 -19.12
C ALA A 115 -24.92 -4.94 -18.74
N PHE A 116 -24.01 -5.29 -19.62
CA PHE A 116 -22.89 -6.21 -19.37
C PHE A 116 -23.30 -7.56 -18.76
N LEU A 117 -24.39 -8.14 -19.19
CA LEU A 117 -24.98 -9.36 -18.60
C LEU A 117 -24.05 -10.59 -18.69
N LYS A 118 -23.14 -10.63 -19.65
CA LYS A 118 -22.16 -11.71 -19.83
C LYS A 118 -20.84 -11.48 -19.08
N GLY A 119 -20.74 -10.39 -18.36
CA GLY A 119 -19.52 -9.92 -17.71
C GLY A 119 -18.92 -8.70 -18.39
N TYR A 120 -17.82 -8.21 -17.85
CA TYR A 120 -17.11 -7.02 -18.37
C TYR A 120 -15.65 -6.99 -17.95
N THR A 121 -14.89 -6.22 -18.69
CA THR A 121 -13.55 -5.77 -18.29
C THR A 121 -13.48 -4.27 -18.46
N ILE A 122 -13.21 -3.57 -17.37
CA ILE A 122 -12.98 -2.12 -17.34
C ILE A 122 -11.52 -1.88 -17.01
N GLU A 123 -10.81 -1.18 -17.88
CA GLU A 123 -9.39 -0.89 -17.72
C GLU A 123 -9.14 0.61 -17.73
N ALA A 124 -8.24 1.06 -16.88
CA ALA A 124 -7.77 2.43 -16.83
C ALA A 124 -6.25 2.46 -16.59
N VAL A 125 -5.56 3.33 -17.34
CA VAL A 125 -4.14 3.63 -17.13
C VAL A 125 -4.04 5.04 -16.58
N ILE A 126 -3.65 5.15 -15.32
CA ILE A 126 -3.66 6.41 -14.57
C ILE A 126 -2.35 6.64 -13.80
N LYS A 127 -2.15 7.89 -13.42
CA LYS A 127 -1.14 8.32 -12.45
C LYS A 127 -1.80 9.23 -11.42
N LEU A 128 -1.46 9.04 -10.14
CA LEU A 128 -1.98 9.87 -9.06
C LEU A 128 -1.29 11.23 -9.01
N PRO A 129 -1.94 12.28 -8.45
CA PRO A 129 -1.28 13.54 -8.18
C PRO A 129 -0.13 13.35 -7.17
N ASP A 130 0.92 14.14 -7.30
CA ASP A 130 2.05 14.15 -6.39
C ASP A 130 2.38 15.60 -5.99
N PRO A 131 2.29 16.00 -4.71
CA PRO A 131 1.90 15.16 -3.57
C PRO A 131 0.42 14.79 -3.56
N PHE A 132 0.11 13.62 -3.00
CA PHE A 132 -1.28 13.21 -2.73
C PHE A 132 -1.65 13.56 -1.29
N THR A 133 -2.54 14.52 -1.10
CA THR A 133 -3.06 14.90 0.22
C THR A 133 -4.47 14.35 0.43
N ARG A 134 -4.74 13.79 1.62
CA ARG A 134 -6.02 13.11 1.93
C ARG A 134 -7.21 14.04 1.85
N ASP A 135 -7.06 15.27 2.29
CA ASP A 135 -8.15 16.23 2.37
C ASP A 135 -8.56 16.74 0.99
N GLU A 136 -7.58 16.95 0.10
CA GLU A 136 -7.81 17.50 -1.23
C GLU A 136 -8.30 16.43 -2.22
N TYR A 137 -7.84 15.18 -2.09
CA TYR A 137 -8.05 14.15 -3.11
C TYR A 137 -8.85 12.93 -2.60
N SER A 138 -9.90 13.19 -1.83
CA SER A 138 -10.77 12.13 -1.33
C SER A 138 -11.89 11.78 -2.31
N GLY A 139 -11.99 10.49 -2.68
CA GLY A 139 -13.10 9.99 -3.49
C GLY A 139 -13.05 10.44 -4.96
N MET A 140 -11.85 10.53 -5.55
CA MET A 140 -11.66 10.92 -6.95
C MET A 140 -12.25 9.90 -7.92
N GLY A 141 -13.11 10.32 -8.83
CA GLY A 141 -13.74 9.47 -9.84
C GLY A 141 -12.92 9.37 -11.12
N ILE A 142 -12.42 8.18 -11.43
CA ILE A 142 -11.75 7.90 -12.72
C ILE A 142 -12.79 7.73 -13.83
N LEU A 143 -13.79 6.91 -13.56
CA LEU A 143 -14.86 6.55 -14.50
C LEU A 143 -16.16 6.35 -13.73
N GLY A 144 -17.28 6.83 -14.24
CA GLY A 144 -18.55 6.69 -13.56
C GLY A 144 -19.77 6.63 -14.48
N ARG A 145 -20.79 5.93 -14.03
CA ARG A 145 -22.16 5.96 -14.52
C ARG A 145 -23.07 5.80 -13.31
N LYS A 146 -24.29 6.33 -13.32
CA LYS A 146 -25.22 6.16 -12.20
C LYS A 146 -25.26 4.70 -11.72
N GLY A 147 -24.89 4.46 -10.47
CA GLY A 147 -24.83 3.14 -9.86
C GLY A 147 -23.55 2.33 -10.12
N SER A 148 -22.59 2.85 -10.90
CA SER A 148 -21.32 2.18 -11.15
C SER A 148 -20.21 3.21 -11.26
N GLU A 149 -19.13 3.01 -10.48
CA GLU A 149 -18.01 3.95 -10.51
C GLU A 149 -16.67 3.31 -10.11
N LEU A 150 -15.63 3.76 -10.76
CA LEU A 150 -14.24 3.47 -10.43
C LEU A 150 -13.63 4.72 -9.80
N THR A 151 -13.21 4.62 -8.55
CA THR A 151 -12.73 5.77 -7.76
C THR A 151 -11.40 5.47 -7.06
N ILE A 152 -10.73 6.54 -6.60
CA ILE A 152 -9.59 6.47 -5.68
C ILE A 152 -10.05 7.05 -4.34
N THR A 153 -9.90 6.27 -3.27
CA THR A 153 -10.24 6.72 -1.91
C THR A 153 -9.15 7.64 -1.34
N HIS A 154 -9.45 8.30 -0.22
CA HIS A 154 -8.45 9.10 0.53
C HIS A 154 -7.26 8.28 1.08
N PHE A 155 -7.36 6.95 1.08
CA PHE A 155 -6.26 6.03 1.39
C PHE A 155 -5.50 5.55 0.15
N LYS A 156 -5.67 6.20 -1.00
CA LYS A 156 -5.09 5.79 -2.30
C LYS A 156 -5.52 4.39 -2.75
N GLN A 157 -6.63 3.87 -2.25
CA GLN A 157 -7.16 2.58 -2.69
C GLN A 157 -8.03 2.77 -3.92
N VAL A 158 -7.87 1.90 -4.90
CA VAL A 158 -8.82 1.79 -6.01
C VAL A 158 -10.09 1.13 -5.49
N GLN A 159 -11.23 1.74 -5.77
CA GLN A 159 -12.53 1.21 -5.39
C GLN A 159 -13.44 1.12 -6.61
N TRP A 160 -13.98 -0.06 -6.85
CA TRP A 160 -15.04 -0.28 -7.82
C TRP A 160 -16.37 -0.47 -7.11
N THR A 161 -17.36 0.34 -7.44
CA THR A 161 -18.75 0.17 -7.00
C THR A 161 -19.57 -0.24 -8.21
N GLY A 162 -20.34 -1.33 -8.09
CA GLY A 162 -21.23 -1.80 -9.14
C GLY A 162 -22.62 -2.08 -8.61
N THR A 163 -23.64 -1.52 -9.24
CA THR A 163 -25.03 -1.88 -9.03
C THR A 163 -25.41 -2.95 -10.06
N PRO A 164 -25.93 -4.12 -9.64
CA PRO A 164 -26.38 -5.16 -10.56
C PRO A 164 -27.42 -4.68 -11.55
N ALA A 165 -27.50 -5.33 -12.73
CA ALA A 165 -28.46 -4.98 -13.78
C ALA A 165 -29.93 -5.00 -13.29
N ASN A 166 -30.25 -5.82 -12.30
CA ASN A 166 -31.59 -5.89 -11.69
C ASN A 166 -31.89 -4.78 -10.66
N GLY A 167 -30.99 -3.79 -10.49
CA GLY A 167 -31.16 -2.67 -9.59
C GLY A 167 -31.07 -2.97 -8.10
N LYS A 168 -30.65 -4.18 -7.69
CA LYS A 168 -30.44 -4.54 -6.28
C LYS A 168 -29.27 -3.74 -5.68
N LYS A 169 -29.02 -3.95 -4.36
CA LYS A 169 -27.99 -3.23 -3.61
C LYS A 169 -26.62 -3.31 -4.30
N SER A 170 -26.00 -2.15 -4.48
CA SER A 170 -24.64 -2.01 -5.00
C SER A 170 -23.63 -2.82 -4.18
N ARG A 171 -22.59 -3.31 -4.85
CA ARG A 171 -21.45 -3.97 -4.22
C ARG A 171 -20.20 -3.13 -4.44
N VAL A 172 -19.35 -3.14 -3.43
CA VAL A 172 -18.08 -2.40 -3.43
C VAL A 172 -16.93 -3.40 -3.39
N PHE A 173 -15.99 -3.22 -4.29
CA PHE A 173 -14.75 -4.00 -4.38
C PHE A 173 -13.59 -3.01 -4.26
N GLY A 174 -12.71 -3.22 -3.28
CA GLY A 174 -11.57 -2.36 -3.04
C GLY A 174 -10.25 -3.02 -3.39
N SER A 175 -9.21 -2.22 -3.55
CA SER A 175 -7.83 -2.69 -3.66
C SER A 175 -7.02 -2.33 -2.43
N PHE A 176 -5.75 -2.77 -2.43
CA PHE A 176 -4.73 -2.21 -1.54
C PHE A 176 -4.42 -0.76 -1.92
N ALA A 177 -3.73 -0.03 -1.02
CA ALA A 177 -3.32 1.34 -1.27
C ALA A 177 -2.19 1.41 -2.31
N LEU A 178 -2.38 2.27 -3.31
CA LEU A 178 -1.35 2.54 -4.31
C LEU A 178 -0.16 3.27 -3.65
N PRO A 179 1.10 2.92 -3.97
CA PRO A 179 2.27 3.58 -3.40
C PRO A 179 2.33 5.10 -3.63
N GLY A 180 1.77 5.62 -4.72
CA GLY A 180 1.58 7.06 -4.95
C GLY A 180 2.83 7.84 -5.38
N LYS A 181 3.93 7.19 -5.70
CA LYS A 181 5.19 7.86 -6.09
C LYS A 181 5.32 7.95 -7.60
N LYS A 182 4.78 8.99 -8.22
CA LYS A 182 4.97 9.30 -9.66
C LYS A 182 4.83 8.11 -10.62
N ASP A 183 4.22 7.01 -10.16
CA ASP A 183 4.07 5.78 -10.92
C ASP A 183 2.76 5.74 -11.69
N TRP A 184 2.83 5.12 -12.86
CA TRP A 184 1.67 4.77 -13.64
C TRP A 184 1.07 3.43 -13.19
N TYR A 185 -0.24 3.39 -13.06
CA TYR A 185 -0.98 2.20 -12.67
C TYR A 185 -1.94 1.76 -13.77
N HIS A 186 -1.84 0.51 -14.17
CA HIS A 186 -2.89 -0.15 -14.93
C HIS A 186 -3.87 -0.80 -13.94
N ILE A 187 -5.10 -0.36 -14.00
CA ILE A 187 -6.21 -0.90 -13.21
C ILE A 187 -7.07 -1.74 -14.14
N ALA A 188 -7.43 -2.97 -13.73
CA ALA A 188 -8.43 -3.77 -14.43
C ALA A 188 -9.48 -4.28 -13.44
N VAL A 189 -10.74 -3.97 -13.73
CA VAL A 189 -11.90 -4.55 -13.05
C VAL A 189 -12.50 -5.59 -13.98
N VAL A 190 -12.46 -6.86 -13.57
CA VAL A 190 -12.93 -7.99 -14.38
C VAL A 190 -14.10 -8.66 -13.68
N ASN A 191 -15.25 -8.77 -14.38
CA ASN A 191 -16.41 -9.51 -13.95
C ASN A 191 -16.70 -10.61 -14.96
N ASP A 192 -16.74 -11.86 -14.50
CA ASP A 192 -17.01 -13.05 -15.32
C ASP A 192 -18.47 -13.55 -15.21
N GLY A 193 -19.36 -12.71 -14.69
CA GLY A 193 -20.74 -13.05 -14.39
C GLY A 193 -20.91 -13.79 -13.05
N LYS A 194 -19.82 -14.31 -12.47
CA LYS A 194 -19.81 -15.04 -11.19
C LYS A 194 -18.99 -14.33 -10.12
N LYS A 195 -17.89 -13.69 -10.49
CA LYS A 195 -16.97 -13.02 -9.58
C LYS A 195 -16.48 -11.70 -10.18
N THR A 196 -16.41 -10.66 -9.35
CA THR A 196 -15.73 -9.41 -9.70
C THR A 196 -14.35 -9.39 -9.05
N ARG A 197 -13.32 -9.06 -9.82
CA ARG A 197 -11.92 -8.98 -9.37
C ARG A 197 -11.33 -7.64 -9.77
N VAL A 198 -10.49 -7.09 -8.91
CA VAL A 198 -9.73 -5.86 -9.18
C VAL A 198 -8.25 -6.20 -9.24
N PHE A 199 -7.60 -5.72 -10.27
CA PHE A 199 -6.18 -5.94 -10.50
C PHE A 199 -5.47 -4.59 -10.65
N ILE A 200 -4.28 -4.49 -10.08
CA ILE A 200 -3.40 -3.33 -10.23
C ILE A 200 -2.07 -3.83 -10.79
N ASN A 201 -1.63 -3.29 -11.93
CA ASN A 201 -0.42 -3.74 -12.62
C ASN A 201 -0.34 -5.29 -12.77
N GLY A 202 -1.47 -5.92 -13.04
CA GLY A 202 -1.60 -7.38 -13.17
C GLY A 202 -1.68 -8.17 -11.86
N ALA A 203 -1.46 -7.55 -10.70
CA ALA A 203 -1.59 -8.20 -9.39
C ALA A 203 -3.05 -8.14 -8.90
N GLU A 204 -3.63 -9.31 -8.57
CA GLU A 204 -4.99 -9.39 -8.03
C GLU A 204 -5.00 -8.99 -6.55
N ASP A 205 -5.98 -8.18 -6.14
CA ASP A 205 -6.21 -7.94 -4.72
C ASP A 205 -6.90 -9.15 -4.08
N PHE A 206 -6.28 -9.71 -3.05
CA PHE A 206 -6.77 -10.91 -2.36
C PHE A 206 -7.99 -10.66 -1.46
N ARG A 207 -8.29 -9.40 -1.13
CA ARG A 207 -9.43 -9.00 -0.27
C ARG A 207 -10.76 -8.96 -1.01
N GLN A 208 -10.84 -9.51 -2.23
CA GLN A 208 -12.05 -9.52 -3.02
C GLN A 208 -13.16 -10.33 -2.35
N ASN A 209 -14.32 -9.70 -2.13
CA ASN A 209 -15.52 -10.40 -1.72
C ASN A 209 -16.00 -11.32 -2.84
N ALA A 210 -16.33 -12.56 -2.50
CA ALA A 210 -16.87 -13.54 -3.44
C ALA A 210 -18.30 -13.21 -3.93
N SER A 211 -18.89 -12.08 -3.54
CA SER A 211 -20.26 -11.75 -3.91
C SER A 211 -20.36 -11.32 -5.36
N THR A 212 -21.25 -11.97 -6.07
CA THR A 212 -21.49 -11.78 -7.49
C THR A 212 -22.32 -10.53 -7.75
N VAL A 213 -21.89 -9.73 -8.73
CA VAL A 213 -22.72 -8.69 -9.35
C VAL A 213 -22.91 -9.10 -10.81
N THR A 214 -24.11 -9.53 -11.18
CA THR A 214 -24.41 -9.91 -12.56
C THR A 214 -24.79 -8.67 -13.36
N GLY A 215 -23.98 -8.31 -14.32
CA GLY A 215 -24.16 -7.13 -15.15
C GLY A 215 -24.08 -5.81 -14.36
N LEU A 216 -24.40 -4.72 -15.01
CA LEU A 216 -24.46 -3.39 -14.42
C LEU A 216 -25.78 -2.72 -14.77
N LEU A 217 -26.37 -2.00 -13.80
CA LEU A 217 -27.57 -1.21 -14.02
C LEU A 217 -27.34 -0.21 -15.17
N ALA A 218 -28.15 -0.31 -16.21
CA ALA A 218 -28.16 0.63 -17.33
C ALA A 218 -29.33 1.61 -17.15
N PRO A 219 -29.13 2.76 -16.52
CA PRO A 219 -30.20 3.72 -16.29
C PRO A 219 -30.59 4.44 -17.59
N ASN A 220 -31.86 4.63 -17.83
CA ASN A 220 -32.34 5.46 -18.94
C ASN A 220 -31.65 6.84 -18.90
N LYS A 221 -31.03 7.24 -20.03
CA LYS A 221 -30.28 8.50 -20.17
C LYS A 221 -29.05 8.66 -19.25
N GLY A 222 -28.50 7.55 -18.71
CA GLY A 222 -27.29 7.59 -17.91
C GLY A 222 -26.05 7.65 -18.79
N VAL A 223 -25.31 8.76 -18.78
CA VAL A 223 -24.02 8.87 -19.48
C VAL A 223 -22.89 8.29 -18.65
N TRP A 224 -21.85 7.82 -19.32
CA TRP A 224 -20.57 7.52 -18.69
C TRP A 224 -19.74 8.81 -18.60
N THR A 225 -19.07 9.00 -17.47
CA THR A 225 -18.16 10.11 -17.23
C THR A 225 -16.74 9.59 -17.06
N VAL A 226 -15.74 10.35 -17.51
CA VAL A 226 -14.32 10.11 -17.30
C VAL A 226 -13.71 11.34 -16.64
N GLY A 227 -12.92 11.12 -15.58
CA GLY A 227 -12.45 12.20 -14.72
C GLY A 227 -13.48 12.65 -13.69
N LYS A 228 -14.60 11.91 -13.58
CA LYS A 228 -15.67 12.14 -12.59
C LYS A 228 -16.34 10.82 -12.22
N GLY A 229 -16.59 10.62 -10.92
CA GLY A 229 -17.42 9.52 -10.43
C GLY A 229 -18.92 9.81 -10.58
N SER A 230 -19.76 8.89 -10.12
CA SER A 230 -21.23 9.02 -10.15
C SER A 230 -21.77 9.93 -9.03
N GLY A 231 -20.96 10.21 -8.01
CA GLY A 231 -21.30 11.05 -6.86
C GLY A 231 -21.09 12.54 -7.08
N LYS A 232 -21.67 13.37 -6.23
CA LYS A 232 -21.42 14.83 -6.21
C LYS A 232 -19.98 15.11 -5.78
N GLY A 233 -19.24 15.89 -6.56
CA GLY A 233 -17.92 16.41 -6.19
C GLY A 233 -16.73 15.44 -6.33
N SER A 234 -16.93 14.28 -6.93
CA SER A 234 -15.87 13.29 -7.11
C SER A 234 -15.11 13.48 -8.43
N LEU A 235 -14.41 14.59 -8.58
CA LEU A 235 -13.58 14.88 -9.75
C LEU A 235 -12.19 14.22 -9.59
N PHE A 236 -11.63 13.76 -10.70
CA PHE A 236 -10.30 13.17 -10.75
C PHE A 236 -9.21 14.25 -10.80
N ALA A 237 -8.14 14.03 -10.06
CA ALA A 237 -6.87 14.73 -10.21
C ALA A 237 -5.77 13.72 -10.51
N GLY A 238 -4.76 14.13 -11.27
CA GLY A 238 -3.69 13.27 -11.78
C GLY A 238 -3.75 13.11 -13.28
N SER A 239 -3.11 12.09 -13.83
CA SER A 239 -3.04 11.88 -15.27
C SER A 239 -3.83 10.63 -15.70
N ILE A 240 -4.52 10.73 -16.84
CA ILE A 240 -5.17 9.59 -17.50
C ILE A 240 -4.52 9.43 -18.88
N GLN A 241 -4.06 8.22 -19.19
CA GLN A 241 -3.51 7.90 -20.50
C GLN A 241 -4.55 7.18 -21.37
N GLU A 242 -5.24 6.19 -20.83
CA GLU A 242 -6.09 5.29 -21.61
C GLU A 242 -7.18 4.66 -20.75
N ILE A 243 -8.38 4.51 -21.29
CA ILE A 243 -9.50 3.77 -20.70
C ILE A 243 -10.14 2.89 -21.77
N ARG A 244 -10.40 1.62 -21.41
CA ARG A 244 -11.09 0.67 -22.26
C ARG A 244 -12.19 -0.07 -21.49
N ILE A 245 -13.33 -0.27 -22.12
CA ILE A 245 -14.44 -1.08 -21.60
C ILE A 245 -14.72 -2.19 -22.61
N SER A 246 -14.80 -3.41 -22.13
CA SER A 246 -15.16 -4.60 -22.89
C SER A 246 -16.36 -5.29 -22.25
N ASP A 247 -17.22 -5.91 -23.06
CA ASP A 247 -18.44 -6.60 -22.65
C ASP A 247 -18.21 -8.08 -22.25
N GLN A 248 -16.97 -8.43 -21.97
CA GLN A 248 -16.53 -9.77 -21.56
C GLN A 248 -15.42 -9.68 -20.50
N ALA A 249 -15.28 -10.76 -19.71
CA ALA A 249 -14.13 -10.99 -18.87
C ALA A 249 -12.91 -11.33 -19.74
N LEU A 250 -12.03 -10.37 -20.00
CA LEU A 250 -10.83 -10.59 -20.79
C LEU A 250 -9.74 -11.30 -19.96
N PRO A 251 -9.04 -12.30 -20.55
CA PRO A 251 -7.85 -12.86 -19.95
C PRO A 251 -6.71 -11.82 -19.96
N LYS A 252 -5.78 -11.93 -18.99
CA LYS A 252 -4.66 -10.97 -18.81
C LYS A 252 -3.87 -10.69 -20.10
N GLY A 253 -3.65 -11.72 -20.93
CA GLY A 253 -2.94 -11.58 -22.22
C GLY A 253 -3.62 -10.67 -23.25
N LYS A 254 -4.90 -10.30 -23.04
CA LYS A 254 -5.66 -9.38 -23.88
C LYS A 254 -5.88 -7.99 -23.27
N TRP A 255 -5.31 -7.73 -22.10
CA TRP A 255 -5.41 -6.42 -21.44
C TRP A 255 -4.59 -5.35 -22.16
N LEU A 256 -4.87 -4.08 -21.85
CA LEU A 256 -4.09 -2.93 -22.33
C LEU A 256 -2.60 -3.10 -21.99
N ILE A 257 -2.31 -3.67 -20.83
CA ILE A 257 -0.97 -4.07 -20.40
C ILE A 257 -0.99 -5.58 -20.11
N PRO A 258 -0.74 -6.43 -21.10
CA PRO A 258 -0.84 -7.88 -20.96
C PRO A 258 0.29 -8.47 -20.09
N GLU A 259 1.47 -7.84 -20.09
CA GLU A 259 2.59 -8.26 -19.26
C GLU A 259 2.63 -7.44 -17.97
N PRO A 260 2.79 -8.07 -16.80
CA PRO A 260 2.97 -7.33 -15.57
C PRO A 260 4.23 -6.45 -15.71
N ARG A 261 4.11 -5.17 -15.36
CA ARG A 261 5.28 -4.29 -15.26
C ARG A 261 6.26 -4.92 -14.28
N LYS A 262 7.50 -5.09 -14.71
CA LYS A 262 8.57 -5.44 -13.78
C LYS A 262 8.88 -4.19 -12.95
N ASN A 263 8.87 -4.34 -11.65
CA ASN A 263 9.23 -3.24 -10.77
C ASN A 263 10.71 -2.88 -10.98
N ASN A 264 10.99 -1.68 -11.50
CA ASN A 264 12.36 -1.16 -11.66
C ASN A 264 13.05 -0.84 -10.31
N LEU A 265 12.37 -1.08 -9.16
CA LEU A 265 12.99 -1.00 -7.83
C LEU A 265 14.18 -1.96 -7.64
N ARG A 266 14.54 -2.72 -8.68
CA ARG A 266 15.69 -3.64 -8.73
C ARG A 266 17.04 -2.98 -8.95
N SER A 267 17.10 -1.71 -9.29
CA SER A 267 18.36 -1.13 -9.80
C SER A 267 19.41 -0.81 -8.74
N GLY A 268 19.35 -1.38 -7.56
CA GLY A 268 20.36 -1.08 -6.56
C GLY A 268 20.68 -2.16 -5.53
N MET A 269 19.94 -3.26 -5.46
CA MET A 269 20.14 -4.24 -4.40
C MET A 269 20.25 -5.66 -4.95
N SER A 270 21.47 -6.10 -5.19
CA SER A 270 21.82 -7.50 -5.38
C SER A 270 21.49 -8.25 -4.08
N SER A 271 20.76 -9.36 -4.19
CA SER A 271 20.42 -10.27 -3.07
C SER A 271 21.63 -10.83 -2.30
N LYS A 272 22.83 -10.55 -2.74
CA LYS A 272 24.08 -11.05 -2.15
C LYS A 272 24.88 -10.01 -1.32
N GLY A 273 24.55 -8.72 -1.38
CA GLY A 273 25.41 -7.67 -0.83
C GLY A 273 24.84 -6.86 0.36
N HIS A 274 23.58 -7.00 0.69
CA HIS A 274 22.92 -6.14 1.69
C HIS A 274 22.18 -6.92 2.77
N LEU A 275 22.57 -8.13 3.04
CA LEU A 275 22.11 -8.82 4.23
C LEU A 275 22.47 -7.98 5.44
N LEU A 276 21.44 -7.58 6.12
CA LEU A 276 21.39 -7.02 7.42
C LEU A 276 22.33 -7.77 8.35
N GLY A 277 23.35 -7.08 8.83
CA GLY A 277 24.09 -7.61 9.93
C GLY A 277 25.51 -8.07 9.61
N ASN A 278 26.43 -7.22 10.00
CA ASN A 278 27.72 -7.62 10.54
C ASN A 278 27.46 -8.27 11.91
N LYS A 279 28.13 -9.38 12.25
CA LYS A 279 28.03 -10.01 13.58
C LYS A 279 28.46 -9.10 14.74
N GLU A 280 29.17 -8.01 14.45
CA GLU A 280 29.55 -6.97 15.41
C GLU A 280 28.39 -6.02 15.76
N ASN A 281 27.32 -5.99 14.92
CA ASN A 281 26.13 -5.17 15.12
C ASN A 281 24.99 -6.03 15.69
N TYR A 282 23.97 -5.41 16.20
CA TYR A 282 22.74 -6.09 16.61
C TYR A 282 21.51 -5.39 16.04
N ASN A 283 20.40 -6.08 16.02
CA ASN A 283 19.17 -5.62 15.41
C ASN A 283 17.99 -5.64 16.39
N PHE A 284 17.17 -4.59 16.33
CA PHE A 284 15.80 -4.63 16.79
C PHE A 284 14.86 -4.67 15.60
N LEU A 285 13.86 -5.51 15.69
CA LEU A 285 12.93 -5.77 14.61
C LEU A 285 11.53 -5.31 14.98
N PHE A 286 10.88 -4.54 14.10
CA PHE A 286 9.53 -4.04 14.28
C PHE A 286 8.61 -4.63 13.20
N VAL A 287 7.63 -5.41 13.64
CA VAL A 287 6.61 -6.03 12.79
C VAL A 287 5.31 -5.26 12.95
N PRO A 288 4.92 -4.45 11.95
CA PRO A 288 3.70 -3.65 12.06
C PRO A 288 2.47 -4.48 11.70
N ASP A 289 1.39 -4.21 12.37
CA ASP A 289 -0.03 -4.45 12.05
C ASP A 289 -0.30 -5.70 11.18
N PRO A 290 -0.05 -6.92 11.67
CA PRO A 290 -0.19 -8.14 10.87
C PRO A 290 -1.66 -8.49 10.55
N GLN A 291 -2.63 -7.78 11.08
CA GLN A 291 -4.07 -8.00 11.00
C GLN A 291 -4.59 -8.51 9.65
N LYS A 292 -4.24 -7.84 8.56
CA LYS A 292 -4.71 -8.22 7.21
C LYS A 292 -4.02 -9.48 6.70
N THR A 293 -2.73 -9.65 7.00
CA THR A 293 -2.02 -10.88 6.64
C THR A 293 -2.53 -12.07 7.44
N VAL A 294 -2.80 -11.91 8.74
CA VAL A 294 -3.37 -12.95 9.59
C VAL A 294 -4.76 -13.38 9.08
N ARG A 295 -5.58 -12.42 8.67
CA ARG A 295 -6.94 -12.69 8.17
C ARG A 295 -6.96 -13.37 6.81
N TYR A 296 -6.18 -12.87 5.85
CA TYR A 296 -6.32 -13.21 4.43
C TYR A 296 -5.20 -14.09 3.90
N MET A 297 -4.01 -14.01 4.49
CA MET A 297 -2.80 -14.73 4.09
C MET A 297 -2.01 -15.25 5.29
N PRO A 298 -2.61 -16.09 6.16
CA PRO A 298 -1.95 -16.55 7.39
C PRO A 298 -0.62 -17.26 7.14
N ALA A 299 -0.46 -17.92 5.98
CA ALA A 299 0.80 -18.54 5.59
C ALA A 299 1.94 -17.53 5.41
N LEU A 300 1.64 -16.33 4.89
CA LEU A 300 2.60 -15.24 4.77
C LEU A 300 3.10 -14.80 6.16
N PHE A 301 2.18 -14.56 7.09
CA PHE A 301 2.55 -14.17 8.45
C PHE A 301 3.35 -15.27 9.15
N HIS A 302 2.94 -16.51 9.00
CA HIS A 302 3.67 -17.65 9.56
C HIS A 302 5.10 -17.74 8.99
N GLN A 303 5.28 -17.55 7.69
CA GLN A 303 6.61 -17.54 7.06
C GLN A 303 7.47 -16.38 7.55
N GLN A 304 6.90 -15.18 7.73
CA GLN A 304 7.59 -14.03 8.30
C GLN A 304 8.11 -14.34 9.70
N VAL A 305 7.27 -14.88 10.58
CA VAL A 305 7.65 -15.25 11.95
C VAL A 305 8.70 -16.38 11.95
N LYS A 306 8.56 -17.38 11.08
CA LYS A 306 9.54 -18.45 10.92
C LYS A 306 10.90 -17.91 10.46
N TRP A 307 10.92 -16.95 9.55
CA TRP A 307 12.16 -16.29 9.11
C TRP A 307 12.82 -15.55 10.29
N ILE A 308 12.08 -14.81 11.10
CA ILE A 308 12.61 -14.15 12.30
C ILE A 308 13.29 -15.15 13.21
N SER A 309 12.61 -16.27 13.48
CA SER A 309 13.12 -17.36 14.31
C SER A 309 14.41 -17.99 13.75
N THR A 310 14.52 -18.10 12.42
CA THR A 310 15.68 -18.71 11.77
C THR A 310 16.87 -17.78 11.68
N MET A 311 16.61 -16.48 11.55
CA MET A 311 17.63 -15.46 11.35
C MET A 311 18.08 -14.77 12.64
N GLN A 312 17.44 -15.06 13.76
CA GLN A 312 17.69 -14.41 15.06
C GLN A 312 19.19 -14.39 15.41
N GLU A 313 19.87 -15.54 15.40
CA GLU A 313 21.31 -15.61 15.71
C GLU A 313 22.19 -14.99 14.61
N LYS A 314 21.82 -15.24 13.33
CA LYS A 314 22.61 -14.77 12.18
C LYS A 314 22.65 -13.24 12.06
N LEU A 315 21.53 -12.62 12.38
CA LEU A 315 21.36 -11.16 12.34
C LEU A 315 21.47 -10.51 13.72
N ASN A 316 21.80 -11.29 14.76
CA ASN A 316 21.89 -10.82 16.14
C ASN A 316 20.63 -9.99 16.50
N ILE A 317 19.42 -10.60 16.28
CA ILE A 317 18.16 -9.93 16.63
C ILE A 317 17.95 -10.07 18.13
N ALA A 318 18.15 -9.00 18.87
CA ALA A 318 18.04 -9.00 20.31
C ALA A 318 16.59 -8.88 20.81
N MET A 319 15.71 -8.23 20.04
CA MET A 319 14.27 -8.13 20.33
C MET A 319 13.47 -7.94 19.06
N THR A 320 12.29 -8.59 19.02
CA THR A 320 11.25 -8.35 18.00
C THR A 320 10.02 -7.72 18.67
N ALA A 321 9.57 -6.57 18.19
CA ALA A 321 8.35 -5.91 18.65
C ALA A 321 7.25 -5.98 17.59
N PHE A 322 6.09 -6.56 17.97
CA PHE A 322 4.87 -6.53 17.16
C PHE A 322 4.04 -5.34 17.58
N LEU A 323 3.74 -4.43 16.64
CA LEU A 323 3.26 -3.07 16.95
C LEU A 323 1.73 -2.95 17.10
N GLY A 324 1.04 -4.05 17.41
CA GLY A 324 -0.41 -4.08 17.61
C GLY A 324 -1.18 -4.58 16.39
N ASP A 325 -2.50 -4.60 16.52
CA ASP A 325 -3.42 -5.12 15.51
C ASP A 325 -3.02 -6.54 15.07
N MET A 326 -2.88 -7.43 16.08
CA MET A 326 -2.50 -8.83 15.89
C MET A 326 -3.54 -9.63 15.10
N VAL A 327 -4.78 -9.14 15.05
CA VAL A 327 -5.90 -9.65 14.26
C VAL A 327 -6.65 -8.51 13.59
N ASP A 328 -7.41 -8.80 12.53
CA ASP A 328 -8.28 -7.81 11.85
C ASP A 328 -9.68 -7.73 12.50
N GLN A 329 -10.12 -8.82 13.14
CA GLN A 329 -11.42 -8.93 13.78
C GLN A 329 -11.27 -9.64 15.14
N SER A 330 -11.47 -8.88 16.21
CA SER A 330 -11.29 -9.38 17.58
C SER A 330 -12.26 -10.50 17.99
N ASP A 331 -13.39 -10.66 17.31
CA ASP A 331 -14.37 -11.72 17.52
C ASP A 331 -14.06 -13.00 16.72
N SER A 332 -13.02 -13.01 15.91
CA SER A 332 -12.63 -14.17 15.10
C SER A 332 -11.61 -15.06 15.82
N ALA A 333 -12.08 -16.14 16.46
CA ALA A 333 -11.20 -17.13 17.08
C ALA A 333 -10.14 -17.68 16.09
N MET A 334 -10.51 -17.93 14.84
CA MET A 334 -9.61 -18.42 13.80
C MET A 334 -8.42 -17.46 13.56
N GLN A 335 -8.65 -16.15 13.54
CA GLN A 335 -7.56 -15.18 13.35
C GLN A 335 -6.62 -15.17 14.55
N TRP A 336 -7.15 -15.24 15.76
CA TRP A 336 -6.35 -15.36 16.99
C TRP A 336 -5.51 -16.64 17.01
N GLU A 337 -6.08 -17.75 16.58
CA GLU A 337 -5.35 -19.03 16.48
C GLU A 337 -4.23 -18.95 15.45
N HIS A 338 -4.49 -18.43 14.25
CA HIS A 338 -3.46 -18.23 13.21
C HIS A 338 -2.31 -17.36 13.72
N SER A 339 -2.65 -16.24 14.35
CA SER A 339 -1.68 -15.30 14.90
C SER A 339 -0.85 -15.95 16.00
N SER A 340 -1.51 -16.53 17.01
CA SER A 340 -0.86 -17.17 18.16
C SER A 340 -0.01 -18.39 17.78
N LEU A 341 -0.51 -19.24 16.88
CA LEU A 341 0.21 -20.40 16.38
C LEU A 341 1.48 -19.98 15.64
N SER A 342 1.43 -18.90 14.87
CA SER A 342 2.61 -18.36 14.22
C SER A 342 3.67 -17.92 15.24
N LEU A 343 3.28 -17.14 16.26
CA LEU A 343 4.21 -16.70 17.30
C LEU A 343 4.74 -17.85 18.18
N SER A 344 4.04 -18.99 18.26
CA SER A 344 4.53 -20.15 19.00
C SER A 344 5.86 -20.70 18.45
N VAL A 345 6.23 -20.35 17.21
CA VAL A 345 7.55 -20.67 16.65
C VAL A 345 8.65 -19.94 17.41
N LEU A 346 8.43 -18.66 17.78
CA LEU A 346 9.36 -17.87 18.59
C LEU A 346 9.43 -18.44 20.02
N ASP A 347 8.27 -18.81 20.60
CA ASP A 347 8.20 -19.39 21.95
C ASP A 347 9.06 -20.68 22.04
N ARG A 348 8.86 -21.61 21.11
CA ARG A 348 9.61 -22.89 21.09
C ARG A 348 11.12 -22.70 20.91
N ARG A 349 11.54 -21.64 20.23
CA ARG A 349 12.97 -21.34 20.01
C ARG A 349 13.53 -20.32 21.00
N ARG A 350 12.72 -19.87 21.96
CA ARG A 350 13.09 -18.86 22.97
C ARG A 350 13.62 -17.55 22.37
N VAL A 351 13.10 -17.19 21.19
CA VAL A 351 13.45 -15.91 20.54
C VAL A 351 12.76 -14.77 21.28
N PRO A 352 13.48 -13.72 21.70
CA PRO A 352 12.87 -12.60 22.41
C PRO A 352 11.89 -11.81 21.55
N TYR A 353 10.67 -11.60 22.07
CA TYR A 353 9.68 -10.74 21.43
C TYR A 353 8.73 -10.11 22.43
N ILE A 354 8.13 -8.99 22.04
CA ILE A 354 7.07 -8.30 22.77
C ILE A 354 5.92 -8.00 21.79
N THR A 355 4.70 -8.08 22.29
CA THR A 355 3.49 -7.64 21.58
C THR A 355 2.84 -6.49 22.32
N LEU A 356 2.10 -5.67 21.61
CA LEU A 356 1.16 -4.70 22.17
C LEU A 356 -0.19 -4.83 21.49
N ALA A 357 -1.26 -4.34 22.12
CA ALA A 357 -2.58 -4.36 21.54
C ALA A 357 -2.80 -3.14 20.63
N GLY A 358 -3.49 -3.36 19.51
CA GLY A 358 -4.02 -2.29 18.68
C GLY A 358 -5.55 -2.19 18.80
N ASN A 359 -6.16 -1.27 18.05
CA ASN A 359 -7.61 -1.04 18.15
C ASN A 359 -8.44 -2.22 17.60
N HIS A 360 -7.91 -3.05 16.72
CA HIS A 360 -8.56 -4.26 16.24
C HIS A 360 -8.49 -5.44 17.22
N ASP A 361 -7.65 -5.34 18.25
CA ASP A 361 -7.43 -6.42 19.23
C ASP A 361 -8.39 -6.36 20.44
N TYR A 362 -9.11 -5.24 20.61
CA TYR A 362 -10.08 -5.11 21.69
C TYR A 362 -11.41 -5.81 21.35
N GLY A 363 -11.93 -6.60 22.27
CA GLY A 363 -13.17 -7.34 22.08
C GLY A 363 -13.76 -7.87 23.38
N LEU A 364 -14.95 -8.43 23.31
CA LEU A 364 -15.61 -9.06 24.46
C LEU A 364 -14.74 -10.20 25.02
N GLY A 365 -14.58 -10.23 26.34
CA GLY A 365 -13.74 -11.21 27.00
C GLY A 365 -12.24 -10.97 26.92
N ASN A 366 -11.82 -9.82 26.36
CA ASN A 366 -10.43 -9.43 26.19
C ASN A 366 -9.57 -10.52 25.54
N PRO A 367 -9.86 -10.91 24.28
CA PRO A 367 -9.15 -11.99 23.60
C PRO A 367 -7.65 -11.75 23.49
N TYR A 368 -7.21 -10.47 23.34
CA TYR A 368 -5.79 -10.14 23.36
C TYR A 368 -5.11 -10.66 24.65
N LEU A 369 -5.70 -10.44 25.83
CA LEU A 369 -5.11 -10.89 27.10
C LEU A 369 -5.09 -12.42 27.23
N TYR A 370 -6.02 -13.10 26.58
CA TYR A 370 -6.03 -14.57 26.53
C TYR A 370 -4.85 -15.12 25.72
N TYR A 371 -4.59 -14.55 24.53
CA TYR A 371 -3.55 -15.04 23.62
C TYR A 371 -2.17 -14.41 23.88
N TYR A 372 -2.10 -13.14 24.27
CA TYR A 372 -0.87 -12.34 24.36
C TYR A 372 -0.70 -11.62 25.71
N GLY A 373 -1.55 -11.91 26.68
CA GLY A 373 -1.40 -11.35 28.01
C GLY A 373 -0.20 -11.92 28.80
N PRO A 374 -0.01 -11.46 30.04
CA PRO A 374 1.18 -11.77 30.84
C PRO A 374 1.51 -13.26 30.98
N LYS A 375 0.48 -14.14 30.96
CA LYS A 375 0.68 -15.59 31.06
C LYS A 375 1.58 -16.16 29.96
N ARG A 376 1.57 -15.58 28.77
CA ARG A 376 2.40 -16.02 27.63
C ARG A 376 3.88 -15.76 27.88
N TYR A 377 4.21 -14.85 28.77
CA TYR A 377 5.58 -14.38 29.00
C TYR A 377 6.15 -14.84 30.34
N THR A 378 5.45 -15.63 31.12
CA THR A 378 5.84 -15.99 32.52
C THR A 378 7.20 -16.68 32.60
N ASP A 379 7.58 -17.45 31.59
CA ASP A 379 8.84 -18.19 31.50
C ASP A 379 9.96 -17.46 30.72
N LYS A 380 9.72 -16.20 30.36
CA LYS A 380 10.64 -15.44 29.51
C LYS A 380 11.49 -14.48 30.38
N PRO A 381 12.82 -14.67 30.47
CA PRO A 381 13.65 -13.91 31.40
C PRO A 381 13.72 -12.41 31.08
N TYR A 382 13.53 -12.05 29.81
CA TYR A 382 13.50 -10.65 29.39
C TYR A 382 12.21 -9.92 29.78
N TYR A 383 11.09 -10.60 29.99
CA TYR A 383 9.82 -9.99 30.41
C TYR A 383 9.87 -9.64 31.90
N LYS A 384 9.72 -8.37 32.26
CA LYS A 384 9.92 -7.89 33.62
C LYS A 384 8.64 -7.50 34.36
N GLY A 385 7.57 -7.17 33.63
CA GLY A 385 6.32 -6.83 34.28
C GLY A 385 5.23 -6.28 33.39
N THR A 386 4.08 -6.09 34.01
CA THR A 386 2.86 -5.62 33.34
C THR A 386 2.13 -4.58 34.18
N SER A 387 1.37 -3.70 33.50
CA SER A 387 0.55 -2.66 34.12
C SER A 387 -0.68 -3.21 34.84
N PRO A 388 -1.38 -2.39 35.63
CA PRO A 388 -2.67 -2.76 36.25
C PRO A 388 -3.76 -3.11 35.24
N SER A 389 -3.69 -2.63 33.99
CA SER A 389 -4.62 -3.04 32.93
C SER A 389 -4.28 -4.40 32.35
N LYS A 390 -3.03 -4.86 32.49
CA LYS A 390 -2.40 -6.03 31.85
C LYS A 390 -2.16 -5.88 30.35
N PHE A 391 -2.52 -4.76 29.74
CA PHE A 391 -2.30 -4.47 28.32
C PHE A 391 -0.96 -3.81 28.05
N SER A 392 -0.42 -3.04 29.01
CA SER A 392 0.94 -2.49 28.92
C SER A 392 1.94 -3.39 29.64
N SER A 393 3.17 -3.45 29.13
CA SER A 393 4.23 -4.30 29.68
C SER A 393 5.61 -3.70 29.44
N TYR A 394 6.62 -4.23 30.13
CA TYR A 394 8.01 -3.90 29.83
C TYR A 394 8.91 -5.12 29.84
N SER A 395 9.93 -5.04 29.01
CA SER A 395 10.95 -6.06 28.88
C SER A 395 12.33 -5.41 28.91
N ILE A 396 13.35 -6.13 29.40
CA ILE A 396 14.75 -5.70 29.37
C ILE A 396 15.55 -6.80 28.66
N THR A 397 16.39 -6.38 27.69
CA THR A 397 17.26 -7.29 26.94
C THR A 397 18.63 -6.68 26.79
N GLU A 398 19.65 -7.51 26.85
CA GLU A 398 21.03 -7.15 26.55
C GLU A 398 21.26 -7.14 25.04
N ALA A 399 21.93 -6.11 24.52
CA ALA A 399 22.38 -6.05 23.14
C ALA A 399 23.59 -5.11 23.00
N GLY A 400 24.65 -5.59 22.35
CA GLY A 400 25.93 -4.85 22.28
C GLY A 400 26.49 -4.56 23.67
N SER A 401 26.78 -3.29 23.92
CA SER A 401 27.37 -2.83 25.20
C SER A 401 26.30 -2.42 26.23
N TYR A 402 25.02 -2.52 25.94
CA TYR A 402 23.93 -1.95 26.75
C TYR A 402 22.83 -2.94 27.06
N GLU A 403 22.11 -2.70 28.16
CA GLU A 403 20.75 -3.18 28.36
C GLU A 403 19.76 -2.20 27.72
N TYR A 404 18.68 -2.72 27.18
CA TYR A 404 17.61 -1.92 26.58
C TYR A 404 16.27 -2.24 27.22
N LEU A 405 15.56 -1.22 27.65
CA LEU A 405 14.20 -1.33 28.14
C LEU A 405 13.20 -1.07 27.02
N PHE A 406 12.37 -2.06 26.73
CA PHE A 406 11.23 -1.95 25.82
C PHE A 406 9.98 -1.69 26.66
N LEU A 407 9.45 -0.47 26.62
CA LEU A 407 8.26 -0.06 27.35
C LEU A 407 7.07 0.01 26.37
N SER A 408 6.19 -1.00 26.45
CA SER A 408 4.96 -1.03 25.67
C SER A 408 3.84 -0.36 26.47
N VAL A 409 3.26 0.71 25.95
CA VAL A 409 2.16 1.44 26.57
C VAL A 409 0.91 1.36 25.71
N ASP A 410 -0.13 0.77 26.25
CA ASP A 410 -1.39 0.50 25.56
C ASP A 410 -2.18 1.78 25.26
N MET A 411 -2.64 1.91 24.02
CA MET A 411 -3.39 3.08 23.57
C MET A 411 -4.79 3.20 24.19
N GLY A 412 -5.43 2.07 24.49
CA GLY A 412 -6.79 2.01 25.03
C GLY A 412 -6.84 2.29 26.53
N HIS A 413 -5.77 2.00 27.24
CA HIS A 413 -5.68 2.14 28.71
C HIS A 413 -4.68 3.23 29.15
N LEU A 414 -4.28 4.12 28.25
CA LEU A 414 -3.24 5.11 28.49
C LEU A 414 -3.43 5.87 29.82
N LYS A 415 -4.63 6.37 30.10
CA LYS A 415 -4.89 7.11 31.35
C LYS A 415 -4.60 6.28 32.62
N LYS A 416 -4.92 4.99 32.59
CA LYS A 416 -4.71 4.07 33.72
C LYS A 416 -3.25 3.65 33.86
N ASP A 417 -2.57 3.44 32.74
CA ASP A 417 -1.24 2.84 32.71
C ASP A 417 -0.09 3.85 32.71
N LEU A 418 -0.35 5.12 32.40
CA LEU A 418 0.67 6.17 32.38
C LEU A 418 1.40 6.33 33.73
N PRO A 419 0.73 6.32 34.91
CA PRO A 419 1.43 6.37 36.19
C PRO A 419 2.35 5.18 36.42
N TRP A 420 1.92 3.98 36.00
CA TRP A 420 2.73 2.77 36.07
C TRP A 420 3.97 2.87 35.16
N ALA A 421 3.80 3.34 33.92
CA ALA A 421 4.89 3.52 32.99
C ALA A 421 5.95 4.51 33.52
N LYS A 422 5.52 5.62 34.14
CA LYS A 422 6.42 6.57 34.86
C LYS A 422 7.18 5.87 35.99
N LYS A 423 6.51 5.02 36.76
CA LYS A 423 7.12 4.24 37.83
C LYS A 423 8.21 3.31 37.27
N VAL A 424 7.92 2.59 36.17
CA VAL A 424 8.90 1.70 35.51
C VAL A 424 10.16 2.48 35.12
N LEU A 425 10.02 3.63 34.45
CA LEU A 425 11.18 4.46 34.07
C LEU A 425 11.99 4.93 35.29
N LYS A 426 11.31 5.28 36.37
CA LYS A 426 11.97 5.70 37.63
C LYS A 426 12.69 4.55 38.33
N GLU A 427 12.18 3.33 38.25
CA GLU A 427 12.77 2.14 38.89
C GLU A 427 13.94 1.56 38.08
N HIS A 428 14.10 1.97 36.81
CA HIS A 428 15.16 1.54 35.91
C HIS A 428 15.90 2.76 35.34
N PRO A 429 16.52 3.62 36.19
CA PRO A 429 17.19 4.82 35.73
C PRO A 429 18.43 4.47 34.88
N GLY A 430 18.68 5.24 33.84
CA GLY A 430 19.87 5.07 33.00
C GLY A 430 19.83 3.90 32.04
N ILE A 431 18.73 3.15 31.96
CA ILE A 431 18.59 2.11 30.93
C ILE A 431 17.99 2.72 29.64
N PRO A 432 18.74 2.73 28.53
CA PRO A 432 18.21 3.18 27.23
C PRO A 432 16.86 2.58 26.92
N THR A 433 15.86 3.43 26.68
CA THR A 433 14.46 2.99 26.57
C THR A 433 13.88 3.24 25.17
N ILE A 434 13.29 2.22 24.60
CA ILE A 434 12.44 2.26 23.39
C ILE A 434 10.98 2.21 23.85
N LEU A 435 10.24 3.30 23.64
CA LEU A 435 8.82 3.39 23.93
C LEU A 435 8.01 2.89 22.74
N LEU A 436 7.18 1.89 22.97
CA LEU A 436 6.26 1.32 22.00
C LEU A 436 4.82 1.69 22.36
N SER A 437 4.05 2.13 21.39
CA SER A 437 2.59 2.23 21.51
C SER A 437 1.99 2.06 20.12
N HIS A 438 0.77 1.54 20.03
CA HIS A 438 0.15 1.34 18.72
C HIS A 438 -0.10 2.66 17.97
N GLU A 439 -0.32 3.78 18.69
CA GLU A 439 -0.56 5.10 18.11
C GLU A 439 0.28 6.18 18.79
N ILE A 440 1.24 6.74 18.04
CA ILE A 440 2.07 7.90 18.46
C ILE A 440 2.08 8.94 17.34
N LEU A 441 2.65 8.58 16.18
CA LEU A 441 2.71 9.41 14.99
C LEU A 441 1.64 9.00 13.97
N THR A 442 1.20 9.96 13.20
CA THR A 442 0.53 9.78 11.91
C THR A 442 1.28 10.56 10.84
N SER A 443 0.83 10.45 9.60
CA SER A 443 1.33 11.27 8.48
C SER A 443 0.16 11.99 7.82
N ASP A 444 0.37 13.26 7.46
CA ASP A 444 -0.55 13.99 6.59
C ASP A 444 -0.40 13.62 5.11
N GLY A 445 0.48 12.67 4.82
CA GLY A 445 0.88 12.26 3.47
C GLY A 445 2.28 12.72 3.10
N THR A 446 2.87 13.66 3.84
CA THR A 446 4.17 14.25 3.60
C THR A 446 5.04 14.29 4.86
N PHE A 447 4.48 14.75 5.98
CA PHE A 447 5.21 14.98 7.23
C PHE A 447 4.66 14.14 8.39
N PRO A 448 5.54 13.78 9.36
CA PRO A 448 5.12 13.15 10.60
C PRO A 448 4.38 14.17 11.50
N VAL A 449 3.22 13.75 12.01
CA VAL A 449 2.38 14.55 12.89
C VAL A 449 2.11 13.76 14.17
N ASP A 450 2.19 14.41 15.33
CA ASP A 450 1.80 13.79 16.60
C ASP A 450 0.29 13.60 16.67
N THR A 451 -0.15 12.42 17.05
CA THR A 451 -1.56 12.20 17.40
C THR A 451 -1.85 12.78 18.79
N ASN A 452 -3.13 12.88 19.15
CA ASN A 452 -3.49 13.29 20.52
C ASN A 452 -2.93 12.34 21.59
N ARG A 453 -2.81 11.03 21.29
CA ARG A 453 -2.16 10.06 22.18
C ARG A 453 -0.66 10.22 22.17
N GLY A 454 -0.07 10.47 20.99
CA GLY A 454 1.35 10.76 20.84
C GLY A 454 1.79 11.96 21.66
N ASN A 455 1.03 13.05 21.65
CA ASN A 455 1.31 14.24 22.48
C ASN A 455 1.29 13.89 23.98
N ARG A 456 0.30 13.11 24.45
CA ARG A 456 0.23 12.68 25.86
C ARG A 456 1.39 11.77 26.26
N LEU A 457 1.84 10.90 25.37
CA LEU A 457 3.01 10.04 25.60
C LEU A 457 4.30 10.86 25.60
N TRP A 458 4.42 11.82 24.69
CA TRP A 458 5.55 12.74 24.65
C TRP A 458 5.68 13.52 25.96
N GLU A 459 4.64 14.24 26.36
CA GLU A 459 4.61 15.05 27.59
C GLU A 459 4.75 14.20 28.86
N GLY A 460 4.13 13.02 28.85
CA GLY A 460 4.06 12.14 30.02
C GLY A 460 5.27 11.26 30.27
N LEU A 461 5.93 10.78 29.21
CA LEU A 461 6.96 9.74 29.31
C LEU A 461 8.26 10.07 28.56
N VAL A 462 8.24 10.90 27.52
CA VAL A 462 9.41 11.07 26.67
C VAL A 462 10.17 12.35 27.01
N ASP A 463 9.49 13.50 26.96
CA ASP A 463 10.12 14.82 27.12
C ASP A 463 10.89 14.96 28.44
N GLY A 464 10.34 14.42 29.52
CA GLY A 464 10.92 14.51 30.88
C GLY A 464 11.76 13.31 31.31
N ASN A 465 12.04 12.34 30.44
CA ASN A 465 12.86 11.16 30.76
C ASN A 465 13.90 10.94 29.69
N ASP A 466 15.11 11.39 29.96
CA ASP A 466 16.19 11.39 28.98
C ASP A 466 16.59 10.00 28.50
N GLN A 467 16.37 8.96 29.29
CA GLN A 467 16.62 7.58 28.90
C GLN A 467 15.75 7.09 27.72
N VAL A 468 14.63 7.78 27.39
CA VAL A 468 13.81 7.45 26.22
C VAL A 468 14.43 8.07 24.97
N PHE A 469 15.08 7.27 24.15
CA PHE A 469 15.77 7.73 22.94
C PHE A 469 15.05 7.40 21.64
N MET A 470 14.05 6.50 21.69
CA MET A 470 13.31 6.08 20.51
C MET A 470 11.83 5.82 20.85
N THR A 471 10.94 6.18 19.92
CA THR A 471 9.52 5.77 19.95
C THR A 471 9.14 5.11 18.63
N VAL A 472 8.35 4.01 18.69
CA VAL A 472 7.91 3.28 17.50
C VAL A 472 6.43 2.96 17.60
N ASN A 473 5.70 3.15 16.48
CA ASN A 473 4.27 2.83 16.38
C ASN A 473 3.85 2.29 15.01
N GLY A 474 2.66 1.66 14.97
CA GLY A 474 1.92 1.24 13.79
C GLY A 474 0.66 2.07 13.55
N HIS A 475 -0.49 1.44 13.35
CA HIS A 475 -1.84 1.98 13.26
C HIS A 475 -2.15 2.86 12.04
N HIS A 476 -1.37 3.88 11.81
CA HIS A 476 -1.59 4.82 10.71
C HIS A 476 -0.85 4.39 9.45
N GLN A 477 -1.61 4.19 8.38
CA GLN A 477 -1.06 3.76 7.11
C GLN A 477 0.10 4.64 6.64
N GLY A 478 1.23 4.02 6.34
CA GLY A 478 2.42 4.65 5.80
C GLY A 478 3.64 4.50 6.70
N THR A 479 4.70 5.17 6.30
CA THR A 479 5.97 5.19 7.03
C THR A 479 6.50 6.61 7.05
N VAL A 480 6.80 7.10 8.21
CA VAL A 480 7.50 8.37 8.41
C VAL A 480 8.43 8.26 9.60
N HIS A 481 9.46 9.08 9.61
CA HIS A 481 10.32 9.22 10.77
C HIS A 481 10.69 10.69 10.96
N ARG A 482 11.07 11.02 12.18
CA ARG A 482 11.67 12.31 12.53
C ARG A 482 12.57 12.17 13.73
N ILE A 483 13.41 13.17 13.94
CA ILE A 483 14.16 13.38 15.18
C ILE A 483 13.55 14.59 15.88
N LYS A 484 13.16 14.41 17.14
CA LYS A 484 12.58 15.46 17.98
C LYS A 484 13.40 15.56 19.27
N GLU A 485 13.82 16.74 19.63
CA GLU A 485 14.59 16.95 20.85
C GLU A 485 13.66 16.93 22.07
N ASN A 486 14.11 16.27 23.15
CA ASN A 486 13.49 16.32 24.46
C ASN A 486 13.94 17.59 25.23
N ARG A 487 13.38 17.84 26.41
CA ARG A 487 13.71 19.02 27.20
C ARG A 487 15.17 19.13 27.67
N PHE A 488 15.93 18.04 27.54
CA PHE A 488 17.38 18.02 27.86
C PHE A 488 18.24 18.36 26.65
N GLY A 489 17.62 18.65 25.49
CA GLY A 489 18.31 18.92 24.23
C GLY A 489 18.80 17.65 23.52
N HIS A 490 18.36 16.47 23.92
CA HIS A 490 18.80 15.22 23.34
C HIS A 490 17.83 14.67 22.30
N PRO A 491 18.33 14.08 21.19
CA PRO A 491 17.51 13.58 20.12
C PRO A 491 16.73 12.32 20.52
N VAL A 492 15.46 12.29 20.17
CA VAL A 492 14.56 11.12 20.24
C VAL A 492 14.15 10.75 18.83
N ILE A 493 14.47 9.53 18.41
CA ILE A 493 14.12 8.99 17.10
C ILE A 493 12.66 8.52 17.16
N GLN A 494 11.78 9.13 16.38
CA GLN A 494 10.37 8.73 16.30
C GLN A 494 10.08 8.07 14.95
N VAL A 495 9.52 6.85 14.97
CA VAL A 495 9.28 6.04 13.77
C VAL A 495 7.84 5.55 13.75
N LEU A 496 7.12 5.89 12.70
CA LEU A 496 5.88 5.24 12.30
C LEU A 496 6.21 4.21 11.22
N VAL A 497 5.73 3.00 11.39
CA VAL A 497 5.79 1.97 10.34
C VAL A 497 4.50 1.18 10.31
N ASP A 498 3.76 1.26 9.19
CA ASP A 498 2.56 0.47 8.95
C ASP A 498 2.39 0.19 7.45
N TYR A 499 2.25 -1.08 7.12
CA TYR A 499 2.06 -1.58 5.75
C TYR A 499 0.71 -2.28 5.55
N GLN A 500 -0.16 -2.32 6.56
CA GLN A 500 -1.41 -3.10 6.57
C GLN A 500 -2.33 -2.86 5.36
N SER A 501 -2.29 -1.68 4.78
CA SER A 501 -3.09 -1.30 3.61
C SER A 501 -2.37 -1.50 2.27
N SER A 502 -1.12 -1.91 2.29
CA SER A 502 -0.34 -2.23 1.09
C SER A 502 -0.72 -3.59 0.51
N TYR A 503 -0.12 -3.94 -0.63
CA TYR A 503 -0.32 -5.23 -1.30
C TYR A 503 -0.15 -6.41 -0.32
N ASN A 504 -1.01 -7.41 -0.45
CA ASN A 504 -1.05 -8.58 0.45
C ASN A 504 -1.16 -8.23 1.95
N GLY A 505 -1.75 -7.08 2.30
CA GLY A 505 -1.88 -6.67 3.69
C GLY A 505 -0.56 -6.30 4.35
N GLY A 506 0.39 -5.80 3.56
CA GLY A 506 1.73 -5.43 3.99
C GLY A 506 2.83 -6.34 3.46
N ASN A 507 2.49 -7.35 2.65
CA ASN A 507 3.41 -8.23 1.92
C ASN A 507 4.57 -8.79 2.78
N GLY A 508 4.37 -8.89 4.10
CA GLY A 508 5.39 -9.35 5.07
C GLY A 508 6.53 -8.36 5.28
N TRP A 509 6.38 -7.08 4.90
CA TRP A 509 7.39 -6.06 5.21
C TRP A 509 7.44 -5.78 6.69
N MET A 510 8.68 -5.67 7.20
CA MET A 510 9.02 -5.32 8.57
C MET A 510 10.20 -4.37 8.59
N ARG A 511 10.35 -3.62 9.68
CA ARG A 511 11.42 -2.65 9.85
C ARG A 511 12.52 -3.23 10.73
N LEU A 512 13.74 -3.27 10.19
CA LEU A 512 14.92 -3.58 10.98
C LEU A 512 15.63 -2.29 11.34
N ALA A 513 16.05 -2.19 12.59
CA ALA A 513 16.94 -1.16 13.10
C ALA A 513 18.26 -1.83 13.50
N GLU A 514 19.29 -1.64 12.68
CA GLU A 514 20.65 -2.15 12.91
C GLU A 514 21.45 -1.12 13.70
N PHE A 515 21.91 -1.50 14.87
CA PHE A 515 22.71 -0.70 15.78
C PHE A 515 24.20 -0.98 15.56
N ASP A 516 24.94 0.03 15.14
CA ASP A 516 26.35 -0.01 14.82
C ASP A 516 27.09 0.93 15.79
N GLU A 517 27.38 0.42 16.99
CA GLU A 517 28.05 1.19 18.07
C GLU A 517 29.45 1.64 17.66
N LYS A 518 30.15 0.83 16.85
CA LYS A 518 31.50 1.14 16.40
C LYS A 518 31.56 2.37 15.51
N HIS A 519 30.51 2.61 14.73
CA HIS A 519 30.46 3.74 13.79
C HIS A 519 29.41 4.79 14.18
N ASP A 520 28.90 4.74 15.40
CA ASP A 520 27.95 5.69 15.96
C ASP A 520 26.75 5.98 15.06
N LYS A 521 26.02 4.91 14.67
CA LYS A 521 24.85 5.05 13.82
C LYS A 521 23.82 3.94 13.99
N ILE A 522 22.57 4.27 13.71
CA ILE A 522 21.45 3.32 13.60
C ILE A 522 20.96 3.34 12.17
N ARG A 523 20.94 2.17 11.50
CA ARG A 523 20.45 2.02 10.14
C ARG A 523 19.09 1.35 10.14
N PHE A 524 18.13 1.98 9.48
CA PHE A 524 16.79 1.44 9.30
C PHE A 524 16.61 0.89 7.88
N LYS A 525 16.02 -0.30 7.78
CA LYS A 525 15.73 -0.96 6.51
C LYS A 525 14.37 -1.64 6.55
N THR A 526 13.66 -1.65 5.42
CA THR A 526 12.40 -2.38 5.27
C THR A 526 12.63 -3.60 4.39
N TYR A 527 12.27 -4.77 4.91
CA TYR A 527 12.50 -6.06 4.26
C TYR A 527 11.30 -6.98 4.40
N SER A 528 11.06 -7.80 3.38
CA SER A 528 10.06 -8.86 3.36
C SER A 528 10.69 -10.22 3.02
N PRO A 529 10.72 -11.17 3.95
CA PRO A 529 11.15 -12.53 3.65
C PRO A 529 10.17 -13.29 2.74
N TRP A 530 8.90 -12.90 2.74
CA TRP A 530 7.91 -13.46 1.82
C TRP A 530 8.22 -13.08 0.38
N ALA A 531 8.33 -11.78 0.09
CA ALA A 531 8.63 -11.29 -1.25
C ALA A 531 10.00 -11.81 -1.75
N ASP A 532 10.96 -11.99 -0.84
CA ASP A 532 12.28 -12.54 -1.18
C ASP A 532 12.23 -14.03 -1.53
N SER A 533 11.31 -14.78 -0.95
CA SER A 533 11.11 -16.20 -1.23
C SER A 533 10.44 -16.48 -2.59
N ILE A 534 9.76 -15.50 -3.17
CA ILE A 534 9.13 -15.62 -4.48
C ILE A 534 10.18 -15.55 -5.58
N SER A 535 10.17 -16.51 -6.50
CA SER A 535 11.10 -16.50 -7.63
C SER A 535 10.92 -15.24 -8.48
N GLU A 536 12.00 -14.73 -9.09
CA GLU A 536 11.94 -13.51 -9.91
C GLU A 536 10.90 -13.54 -11.03
N LYS A 537 10.62 -14.73 -11.57
CA LYS A 537 9.65 -14.92 -12.65
C LYS A 537 8.20 -14.79 -12.16
N GLU A 538 7.97 -15.17 -10.90
CA GLU A 538 6.64 -15.22 -10.28
C GLU A 538 6.29 -13.94 -9.52
N ARG A 539 7.28 -13.08 -9.24
CA ARG A 539 7.06 -11.82 -8.53
C ARG A 539 6.08 -10.92 -9.28
N SER A 540 5.07 -10.47 -8.58
CA SER A 540 4.23 -9.38 -9.04
C SER A 540 4.99 -8.04 -9.03
N TYR A 541 4.39 -7.00 -9.58
CA TYR A 541 4.94 -5.63 -9.50
C TYR A 541 5.21 -5.18 -8.06
N PHE A 542 4.43 -5.66 -7.09
CA PHE A 542 4.50 -5.25 -5.69
C PHE A 542 5.35 -6.16 -4.80
N ASP A 543 5.86 -7.27 -5.31
CA ASP A 543 6.71 -8.20 -4.55
C ASP A 543 8.16 -7.73 -4.51
N ALA A 544 8.39 -6.63 -3.79
CA ALA A 544 9.71 -6.11 -3.54
C ALA A 544 10.27 -6.68 -2.22
N PRO A 545 11.38 -7.42 -2.21
CA PRO A 545 12.03 -7.87 -0.97
C PRO A 545 12.45 -6.70 -0.08
N TYR A 546 12.91 -5.62 -0.68
CA TYR A 546 13.31 -4.38 0.00
C TYR A 546 12.47 -3.22 -0.53
N LEU A 547 11.97 -2.40 0.38
CA LEU A 547 11.43 -1.09 0.01
C LEU A 547 12.54 -0.06 0.11
N THR A 548 12.64 0.79 -0.92
CA THR A 548 13.63 1.85 -1.03
C THR A 548 12.97 3.23 -0.91
N GLY A 549 13.76 4.24 -0.64
CA GLY A 549 13.33 5.60 -0.36
C GLY A 549 13.60 5.97 1.09
N ASP A 550 13.72 7.26 1.36
CA ASP A 550 14.14 7.78 2.66
C ASP A 550 13.20 7.37 3.80
N GLU A 551 11.92 7.14 3.51
CA GLU A 551 10.96 6.65 4.49
C GLU A 551 11.11 5.15 4.80
N HIS A 552 11.84 4.40 3.96
CA HIS A 552 12.04 2.95 4.11
C HIS A 552 13.46 2.56 4.47
N GLN A 553 14.45 3.36 4.02
CA GLN A 553 15.86 3.14 4.27
C GLN A 553 16.52 4.46 4.63
N PHE A 554 16.95 4.58 5.87
CA PHE A 554 17.63 5.78 6.35
C PHE A 554 18.64 5.42 7.43
N THR A 555 19.57 6.34 7.68
CA THR A 555 20.59 6.21 8.72
C THR A 555 20.55 7.43 9.62
N VAL A 556 20.51 7.19 10.91
CA VAL A 556 20.58 8.22 11.93
C VAL A 556 21.99 8.16 12.56
N PRO A 557 22.79 9.23 12.49
CA PRO A 557 23.98 9.35 13.31
C PRO A 557 23.58 9.30 14.79
N PHE A 558 24.22 8.43 15.56
CA PHE A 558 23.84 8.19 16.95
C PHE A 558 25.04 7.86 17.80
N ARG A 559 25.50 8.84 18.57
CA ARG A 559 26.66 8.72 19.45
C ARG A 559 26.27 7.97 20.72
N PHE A 560 26.39 6.66 20.71
CA PHE A 560 25.90 5.79 21.78
C PHE A 560 26.43 6.15 23.14
N LYS A 561 27.76 6.31 23.27
CA LYS A 561 28.41 6.65 24.57
C LYS A 561 27.96 7.99 25.11
N GLU A 562 27.82 9.00 24.27
CA GLU A 562 27.35 10.32 24.68
C GLU A 562 25.86 10.29 25.05
N ARG A 563 25.04 9.61 24.22
CA ARG A 563 23.59 9.59 24.38
C ARG A 563 23.13 8.73 25.57
N PHE A 564 23.89 7.70 25.93
CA PHE A 564 23.55 6.74 27.00
C PHE A 564 24.43 6.94 28.26
N ASN A 565 25.14 8.03 28.34
CA ASN A 565 25.85 8.45 29.56
C ASN A 565 24.90 9.31 30.41
N PHE A 566 24.00 8.63 31.14
CA PHE A 566 22.96 9.27 31.94
C PHE A 566 23.48 9.69 33.31
#